data_e2825e34b58f057a0a26413a4cc38ef3
#
_entry.id   e2825e34b58f057a0a26413a4cc38ef3
#
_cell.length_a   1.000
_cell.length_b   1.000
_cell.length_c   1.000
_cell.angle_alpha   90.00
_cell.angle_beta   90.00
_cell.angle_gamma   90.00
#
_symmetry.space_group_name_H-M   'P 1'
#
loop_
_entity.id
_entity.type
_entity.pdbx_description
1 polymer ?
#
loop_
_entity_poly.entity_id
_entity_poly.type
_entity_poly.pdbx_seq_one_letter_code
_entity_poly.pdbx_strand_id
1 'polypeptide(L)'
;MRRWMIILTGSMILILTGCTKYEIPKPECPEDLPTGVSYSADVQPIWDQNCVMCHGGGQAPDLSPGWSYDELIEGGYVDTDFPCSSILYEISSGSHGGSADEEELLTILGWIDEGAQDN
;
A
#
# COMPACT_ATOMS: atom_id res chain seq x y z
N MET A 1 68.73 -17.35 36.66
CA MET A 1 68.15 -16.80 35.42
C MET A 1 66.75 -17.40 35.21
N ARG A 2 65.72 -16.67 35.60
CA ARG A 2 64.30 -17.13 35.47
C ARG A 2 63.73 -16.46 34.27
N ARG A 3 63.47 -17.29 33.20
CA ARG A 3 62.77 -16.85 31.98
C ARG A 3 61.30 -16.78 32.29
N TRP A 4 60.71 -15.60 32.28
CA TRP A 4 59.26 -15.38 32.37
C TRP A 4 58.66 -15.56 30.98
N MET A 5 57.90 -16.60 30.81
CA MET A 5 57.03 -16.79 29.65
C MET A 5 55.75 -15.97 29.88
N ILE A 6 55.60 -14.90 29.13
CA ILE A 6 54.36 -14.11 29.07
C ILE A 6 53.43 -14.82 28.10
N ILE A 7 52.42 -15.45 28.65
CA ILE A 7 51.32 -16.04 27.85
C ILE A 7 50.35 -14.91 27.51
N LEU A 8 50.40 -14.43 26.29
CA LEU A 8 49.40 -13.51 25.72
C LEU A 8 48.16 -14.32 25.37
N THR A 9 47.17 -14.36 26.26
CA THR A 9 45.84 -14.83 25.96
C THR A 9 45.11 -13.77 25.15
N GLY A 10 45.14 -13.92 23.82
CA GLY A 10 44.34 -13.10 22.92
C GLY A 10 42.86 -13.37 23.12
N SER A 11 42.18 -12.46 23.80
CA SER A 11 40.71 -12.47 23.89
C SER A 11 40.13 -12.06 22.54
N MET A 12 39.70 -13.04 21.76
CA MET A 12 38.99 -12.83 20.50
C MET A 12 37.56 -12.41 20.81
N ILE A 13 37.31 -11.10 20.80
CA ILE A 13 35.96 -10.54 20.94
C ILE A 13 35.25 -10.80 19.62
N LEU A 14 34.32 -11.78 19.61
CA LEU A 14 33.39 -12.04 18.53
C LEU A 14 32.37 -10.90 18.54
N ILE A 15 32.53 -9.91 17.66
CA ILE A 15 31.51 -8.88 17.43
C ILE A 15 30.43 -9.54 16.59
N LEU A 16 29.35 -9.99 17.26
CA LEU A 16 28.11 -10.38 16.61
C LEU A 16 27.46 -9.09 16.06
N THR A 17 27.75 -8.76 14.82
CA THR A 17 26.97 -7.77 14.09
C THR A 17 25.61 -8.37 13.81
N GLY A 18 24.66 -8.18 14.74
CA GLY A 18 23.28 -8.52 14.52
C GLY A 18 22.76 -7.74 13.31
N CYS A 19 22.23 -8.41 12.29
CA CYS A 19 21.45 -7.76 11.27
C CYS A 19 20.25 -7.11 11.96
N THR A 20 20.26 -5.79 12.11
CA THR A 20 19.08 -5.05 12.53
C THR A 20 18.07 -5.16 11.38
N LYS A 21 16.99 -5.89 11.62
CA LYS A 21 15.86 -5.96 10.70
C LYS A 21 15.30 -4.53 10.58
N TYR A 22 15.55 -3.90 9.45
CA TYR A 22 14.94 -2.62 9.15
C TYR A 22 13.47 -2.87 8.79
N GLU A 23 12.59 -2.57 9.70
CA GLU A 23 11.15 -2.57 9.42
C GLU A 23 10.81 -1.23 8.77
N ILE A 24 10.39 -1.29 7.51
CA ILE A 24 9.83 -0.12 6.83
C ILE A 24 8.56 0.25 7.60
N PRO A 25 8.48 1.46 8.18
CA PRO A 25 7.25 1.87 8.85
C PRO A 25 6.09 1.81 7.84
N LYS A 26 5.05 1.04 8.19
CA LYS A 26 3.82 1.03 7.40
C LYS A 26 3.19 2.41 7.47
N PRO A 27 2.61 2.91 6.37
CA PRO A 27 1.86 4.14 6.42
C PRO A 27 0.77 4.03 7.48
N GLU A 28 0.64 5.05 8.31
CA GLU A 28 -0.44 5.13 9.30
C GLU A 28 -1.76 5.34 8.56
N CYS A 29 -2.67 4.36 8.68
CA CYS A 29 -4.01 4.47 8.16
C CYS A 29 -4.84 5.41 9.02
N PRO A 30 -5.72 6.23 8.43
CA PRO A 30 -6.74 6.94 9.18
C PRO A 30 -7.59 5.98 10.01
N GLU A 31 -7.89 6.33 11.26
CA GLU A 31 -8.70 5.47 12.14
C GLU A 31 -10.20 5.60 11.83
N ASP A 32 -10.63 6.77 11.34
CA ASP A 32 -12.02 7.07 11.04
C ASP A 32 -12.29 6.93 9.53
N LEU A 33 -12.53 5.72 9.08
CA LEU A 33 -12.91 5.43 7.69
C LEU A 33 -14.44 5.39 7.54
N PRO A 34 -14.99 5.83 6.38
CA PRO A 34 -16.40 5.68 6.09
C PRO A 34 -16.76 4.19 5.98
N THR A 35 -17.99 3.86 6.39
CA THR A 35 -18.53 2.49 6.35
C THR A 35 -19.77 2.44 5.47
N GLY A 36 -20.09 1.23 4.96
CA GLY A 36 -21.21 1.03 4.05
C GLY A 36 -20.94 1.57 2.64
N VAL A 37 -19.67 1.61 2.24
CA VAL A 37 -19.24 2.15 0.95
C VAL A 37 -19.62 1.18 -0.16
N SER A 38 -20.37 1.68 -1.15
CA SER A 38 -20.73 0.92 -2.36
C SER A 38 -19.73 1.16 -3.47
N TYR A 39 -19.25 0.07 -4.10
CA TYR A 39 -18.34 0.22 -5.23
C TYR A 39 -19.00 0.99 -6.38
N SER A 40 -20.18 0.58 -6.76
CA SER A 40 -20.89 1.15 -7.93
C SER A 40 -21.38 2.59 -7.69
N ALA A 41 -21.79 2.91 -6.46
CA ALA A 41 -22.37 4.21 -6.14
C ALA A 41 -21.36 5.25 -5.65
N ASP A 42 -20.31 4.82 -4.95
CA ASP A 42 -19.39 5.72 -4.28
C ASP A 42 -17.97 5.69 -4.89
N VAL A 43 -17.47 4.50 -5.25
CA VAL A 43 -16.09 4.35 -5.74
C VAL A 43 -15.97 4.54 -7.24
N GLN A 44 -16.85 3.92 -8.04
CA GLN A 44 -16.83 4.05 -9.51
C GLN A 44 -16.89 5.51 -9.99
N PRO A 45 -17.72 6.40 -9.39
CA PRO A 45 -17.74 7.81 -9.78
C PRO A 45 -16.39 8.52 -9.60
N ILE A 46 -15.56 8.09 -8.66
CA ILE A 46 -14.21 8.63 -8.47
C ILE A 46 -13.34 8.34 -9.69
N TRP A 47 -13.41 7.09 -10.19
CA TRP A 47 -12.70 6.71 -11.41
C TRP A 47 -13.20 7.47 -12.62
N ASP A 48 -14.52 7.60 -12.75
CA ASP A 48 -15.16 8.28 -13.89
C ASP A 48 -14.72 9.75 -13.98
N GLN A 49 -14.52 10.40 -12.87
CA GLN A 49 -14.14 11.81 -12.81
C GLN A 49 -12.62 12.03 -12.96
N ASN A 50 -11.81 11.16 -12.35
CA ASN A 50 -10.39 11.43 -12.19
C ASN A 50 -9.49 10.57 -13.08
N CYS A 51 -9.91 9.37 -13.48
CA CYS A 51 -9.00 8.35 -14.01
C CYS A 51 -9.34 7.86 -15.41
N VAL A 52 -10.63 7.75 -15.77
CA VAL A 52 -11.10 7.15 -17.03
C VAL A 52 -10.61 7.90 -18.26
N MET A 53 -10.26 9.18 -18.15
CA MET A 53 -9.68 9.92 -19.27
C MET A 53 -8.43 9.22 -19.86
N CYS A 54 -7.60 8.60 -19.01
CA CYS A 54 -6.44 7.82 -19.43
C CYS A 54 -6.68 6.32 -19.36
N HIS A 55 -7.48 5.87 -18.39
CA HIS A 55 -7.74 4.47 -18.06
C HIS A 55 -9.11 3.98 -18.54
N GLY A 56 -9.60 4.49 -19.65
CA GLY A 56 -10.87 4.10 -20.27
C GLY A 56 -10.67 3.12 -21.43
N GLY A 57 -9.99 2.00 -21.20
CA GLY A 57 -9.76 0.94 -22.18
C GLY A 57 -8.51 1.13 -23.05
N GLY A 58 -7.82 2.27 -22.95
CA GLY A 58 -6.58 2.52 -23.72
C GLY A 58 -5.29 2.20 -22.97
N GLN A 59 -5.35 2.23 -21.65
CA GLN A 59 -4.21 1.97 -20.75
C GLN A 59 -4.68 1.18 -19.54
N ALA A 60 -3.97 0.12 -19.21
CA ALA A 60 -4.28 -0.71 -18.04
C ALA A 60 -3.94 0.01 -16.72
N PRO A 61 -4.72 -0.24 -15.64
CA PRO A 61 -5.99 -0.96 -15.63
C PRO A 61 -7.11 -0.20 -16.35
N ASP A 62 -8.11 -0.91 -16.92
CA ASP A 62 -9.30 -0.27 -17.45
C ASP A 62 -10.26 0.08 -16.31
N LEU A 63 -10.43 1.37 -16.05
CA LEU A 63 -11.27 1.86 -14.95
C LEU A 63 -12.68 2.26 -15.39
N SER A 64 -13.07 1.88 -16.61
CA SER A 64 -14.41 2.13 -17.12
C SER A 64 -15.47 1.31 -16.35
N PRO A 65 -16.71 1.81 -16.23
CA PRO A 65 -17.80 1.06 -15.62
C PRO A 65 -17.96 -0.34 -16.24
N GLY A 66 -18.10 -1.36 -15.38
CA GLY A 66 -18.24 -2.75 -15.78
C GLY A 66 -16.92 -3.50 -16.02
N TRP A 67 -15.77 -2.83 -16.00
CA TRP A 67 -14.43 -3.44 -16.12
C TRP A 67 -13.56 -3.17 -14.91
N SER A 68 -13.70 -1.99 -14.34
CA SER A 68 -12.82 -1.45 -13.31
C SER A 68 -12.67 -2.36 -12.10
N TYR A 69 -13.75 -2.95 -11.61
CA TYR A 69 -13.69 -3.81 -10.43
C TYR A 69 -12.78 -5.02 -10.65
N ASP A 70 -13.05 -5.78 -11.70
CA ASP A 70 -12.28 -6.98 -12.03
C ASP A 70 -10.80 -6.63 -12.29
N GLU A 71 -10.55 -5.58 -13.05
CA GLU A 71 -9.18 -5.10 -13.32
C GLU A 71 -8.43 -4.72 -12.05
N LEU A 72 -9.08 -4.08 -11.08
CA LEU A 72 -8.45 -3.70 -9.82
C LEU A 72 -8.16 -4.90 -8.91
N ILE A 73 -9.10 -5.84 -8.83
CA ILE A 73 -8.96 -7.03 -7.97
C ILE A 73 -8.00 -8.04 -8.60
N GLU A 74 -8.21 -8.43 -9.85
CA GLU A 74 -7.37 -9.41 -10.54
C GLU A 74 -5.95 -8.88 -10.81
N GLY A 75 -5.83 -7.59 -11.02
CA GLY A 75 -4.54 -6.92 -11.21
C GLY A 75 -3.72 -6.78 -9.92
N GLY A 76 -4.30 -7.09 -8.74
CA GLY A 76 -3.61 -7.03 -7.45
C GLY A 76 -3.35 -5.59 -6.97
N TYR A 77 -4.17 -4.64 -7.39
CA TYR A 77 -4.04 -3.24 -6.96
C TYR A 77 -4.60 -2.98 -5.57
N VAL A 78 -5.40 -3.91 -5.04
CA VAL A 78 -6.11 -3.79 -3.76
C VAL A 78 -5.57 -4.80 -2.75
N ASP A 79 -5.24 -4.31 -1.56
CA ASP A 79 -4.80 -5.12 -0.41
C ASP A 79 -5.78 -4.88 0.75
N THR A 80 -6.67 -5.84 0.99
CA THR A 80 -7.68 -5.75 2.06
C THR A 80 -7.12 -6.03 3.45
N ASP A 81 -5.95 -6.66 3.55
CA ASP A 81 -5.27 -6.87 4.82
C ASP A 81 -4.53 -5.61 5.28
N PHE A 82 -4.09 -4.79 4.31
CA PHE A 82 -3.37 -3.54 4.55
C PHE A 82 -3.85 -2.44 3.60
N PRO A 83 -5.05 -1.87 3.80
CA PRO A 83 -5.67 -0.92 2.88
C PRO A 83 -4.78 0.24 2.45
N CYS A 84 -4.08 0.87 3.41
CA CYS A 84 -3.16 1.98 3.15
C CYS A 84 -1.84 1.59 2.46
N SER A 85 -1.58 0.31 2.30
CA SER A 85 -0.46 -0.23 1.52
C SER A 85 -0.92 -0.74 0.14
N SER A 86 -2.19 -0.59 -0.19
CA SER A 86 -2.70 -0.89 -1.52
C SER A 86 -2.04 0.00 -2.58
N ILE A 87 -1.60 -0.59 -3.67
CA ILE A 87 -1.06 0.14 -4.82
C ILE A 87 -2.06 1.19 -5.31
N LEU A 88 -3.35 0.83 -5.32
CA LEU A 88 -4.43 1.73 -5.68
C LEU A 88 -4.45 3.00 -4.83
N TYR A 89 -4.34 2.86 -3.51
CA TYR A 89 -4.32 4.01 -2.60
C TYR A 89 -3.06 4.86 -2.79
N GLU A 90 -1.89 4.25 -2.90
CA GLU A 90 -0.63 4.96 -3.11
C GLU A 90 -0.65 5.79 -4.40
N ILE A 91 -1.17 5.22 -5.49
CA ILE A 91 -1.26 5.92 -6.78
C ILE A 91 -2.31 7.03 -6.71
N SER A 92 -3.48 6.76 -6.12
CA SER A 92 -4.58 7.73 -6.02
C SER A 92 -4.25 8.92 -5.12
N SER A 93 -3.41 8.73 -4.10
CA SER A 93 -2.95 9.80 -3.19
C SER A 93 -1.72 10.55 -3.69
N GLY A 94 -1.06 10.06 -4.74
CA GLY A 94 0.20 10.58 -5.24
C GLY A 94 0.07 11.63 -6.34
N SER A 95 1.22 11.93 -6.95
CA SER A 95 1.31 12.88 -8.07
C SER A 95 1.05 12.24 -9.44
N HIS A 96 0.46 11.06 -9.48
CA HIS A 96 -0.03 10.43 -10.70
C HIS A 96 -1.18 11.28 -11.27
N GLY A 97 -1.14 11.63 -12.55
CA GLY A 97 -2.17 12.47 -13.15
C GLY A 97 -3.58 11.91 -12.91
N GLY A 98 -4.48 12.70 -12.34
CA GLY A 98 -5.81 12.22 -11.95
C GLY A 98 -5.87 11.72 -10.50
N SER A 99 -5.20 12.40 -9.56
CA SER A 99 -5.28 12.07 -8.14
C SER A 99 -6.65 12.36 -7.55
N ALA A 100 -7.08 11.48 -6.64
CA ALA A 100 -8.28 11.67 -5.83
C ALA A 100 -8.05 12.76 -4.76
N ASP A 101 -9.13 13.44 -4.37
CA ASP A 101 -9.08 14.36 -3.24
C ASP A 101 -9.13 13.60 -1.89
N GLU A 102 -9.07 14.33 -0.78
CA GLU A 102 -9.01 13.72 0.56
C GLU A 102 -10.28 12.92 0.89
N GLU A 103 -11.46 13.40 0.52
CA GLU A 103 -12.74 12.72 0.77
C GLU A 103 -12.86 11.46 -0.10
N GLU A 104 -12.46 11.56 -1.37
CA GLU A 104 -12.39 10.44 -2.30
C GLU A 104 -11.41 9.36 -1.84
N LEU A 105 -10.24 9.76 -1.32
CA LEU A 105 -9.24 8.84 -0.76
C LEU A 105 -9.77 8.09 0.47
N LEU A 106 -10.50 8.76 1.36
CA LEU A 106 -11.13 8.11 2.50
C LEU A 106 -12.23 7.13 2.05
N THR A 107 -12.99 7.47 1.00
CA THR A 107 -13.98 6.58 0.40
C THR A 107 -13.34 5.32 -0.18
N ILE A 108 -12.26 5.47 -0.92
CA ILE A 108 -11.48 4.33 -1.46
C ILE A 108 -10.98 3.45 -0.33
N LEU A 109 -10.40 4.04 0.72
CA LEU A 109 -9.89 3.29 1.88
C LEU A 109 -11.00 2.57 2.62
N GLY A 110 -12.17 3.21 2.85
CA GLY A 110 -13.31 2.60 3.50
C GLY A 110 -13.82 1.38 2.73
N TRP A 111 -13.92 1.49 1.40
CA TRP A 111 -14.28 0.36 0.55
C TRP A 111 -13.28 -0.80 0.65
N ILE A 112 -11.98 -0.51 0.65
CA ILE A 112 -10.94 -1.54 0.78
C ILE A 112 -10.98 -2.19 2.16
N ASP A 113 -11.14 -1.41 3.23
CA ASP A 113 -11.20 -1.88 4.62
C ASP A 113 -12.42 -2.79 4.88
N GLU A 114 -13.53 -2.52 4.21
CA GLU A 114 -14.74 -3.37 4.25
C GLU A 114 -14.64 -4.63 3.37
N GLY A 115 -13.49 -4.90 2.77
CA GLY A 115 -13.22 -6.11 1.99
C GLY A 115 -13.38 -5.93 0.49
N ALA A 116 -13.38 -4.70 0.00
CA ALA A 116 -13.40 -4.36 -1.44
C ALA A 116 -14.48 -5.13 -2.23
N GLN A 117 -15.73 -5.04 -1.80
CA GLN A 117 -16.84 -5.78 -2.40
C GLN A 117 -17.34 -5.12 -3.69
N ASP A 118 -17.83 -5.95 -4.62
CA ASP A 118 -18.56 -5.52 -5.81
C ASP A 118 -20.05 -5.36 -5.47
N ASN A 119 -20.47 -4.15 -5.08
CA ASN A 119 -21.81 -3.87 -4.57
C ASN A 119 -22.41 -2.56 -5.09
#